data_6d5636db1bc6cf4fdb68d65dc98f0fe5
#
_entry.id   6d5636db1bc6cf4fdb68d65dc98f0fe5
#
_cell.length_a   1.000
_cell.length_b   1.000
_cell.length_c   1.000
_cell.angle_alpha   90.00
_cell.angle_beta   90.00
_cell.angle_gamma   90.00
#
_symmetry.space_group_name_H-M   'P 1'
#
loop_
_entity.id
_entity.type
_entity.pdbx_description
1 polymer ?
#
loop_
_entity_poly.entity_id
_entity_poly.type
_entity_poly.pdbx_seq_one_letter_code
_entity_poly.pdbx_strand_id
1 'polypeptide(L)'
;GQDTSCRLSGNYVGGTLQLDAQVVKEPTQRFIAEIQLADGDLSHFSRSPEISGRLTGRADAWIRIGGKLDGVHTWQGNGQVRLRTADIDEAPLIVAVRNLVPRPEPVPEHTSSTEIDLRIVADHIQLERIHIRGDALSLEGSGWMNLDREINLRLYTVVGRDEIRVPLVKAVLAEASRRLLEINVAGSLAKPEISSTALPELDDTLQRILVDLENRR
;
A
#
# COMPACT_ATOMS: atom_id res chain seq x y z
N GLY A 1 -28.89 -28.84 -12.08
CA GLY A 1 -28.58 -27.49 -12.59
C GLY A 1 -27.23 -27.50 -13.29
N GLN A 2 -27.09 -26.81 -14.40
CA GLN A 2 -25.81 -26.74 -15.10
C GLN A 2 -24.98 -25.60 -14.48
N ASP A 3 -23.75 -25.91 -14.10
CA ASP A 3 -22.74 -24.90 -13.74
C ASP A 3 -22.42 -24.05 -14.97
N THR A 4 -22.22 -22.77 -14.76
CA THR A 4 -21.86 -21.84 -15.82
C THR A 4 -20.46 -21.33 -15.58
N SER A 5 -19.59 -21.42 -16.57
CA SER A 5 -18.24 -20.84 -16.55
C SER A 5 -18.10 -19.77 -17.61
N CYS A 6 -17.32 -18.75 -17.30
CA CYS A 6 -16.97 -17.66 -18.20
C CYS A 6 -15.47 -17.43 -18.12
N ARG A 7 -14.83 -17.32 -19.28
CA ARG A 7 -13.43 -16.91 -19.40
C ARG A 7 -13.36 -15.73 -20.34
N LEU A 8 -12.78 -14.63 -19.87
CA LEU A 8 -12.56 -13.43 -20.65
C LEU A 8 -11.07 -13.07 -20.60
N SER A 9 -10.54 -12.59 -21.71
CA SER A 9 -9.20 -12.06 -21.78
C SER A 9 -9.19 -10.88 -22.75
N GLY A 10 -8.49 -9.81 -22.39
CA GLY A 10 -8.42 -8.63 -23.24
C GLY A 10 -7.44 -7.60 -22.73
N ASN A 11 -7.23 -6.55 -23.51
CA ASN A 11 -6.41 -5.42 -23.08
C ASN A 11 -7.23 -4.49 -22.19
N TYR A 12 -6.67 -4.15 -21.03
CA TYR A 12 -7.24 -3.22 -20.10
C TYR A 12 -6.14 -2.35 -19.47
N VAL A 13 -6.34 -1.05 -19.42
CA VAL A 13 -5.36 -0.06 -18.90
C VAL A 13 -3.93 -0.29 -19.40
N GLY A 14 -3.78 -0.60 -20.68
CA GLY A 14 -2.46 -0.81 -21.31
C GLY A 14 -1.79 -2.14 -20.98
N GLY A 15 -2.44 -3.01 -20.21
CA GLY A 15 -1.99 -4.35 -19.85
C GLY A 15 -2.97 -5.43 -20.30
N THR A 16 -2.74 -6.66 -19.87
CA THR A 16 -3.60 -7.80 -20.14
C THR A 16 -4.46 -8.14 -18.92
N LEU A 17 -5.77 -8.09 -19.06
CA LEU A 17 -6.73 -8.53 -18.06
C LEU A 17 -7.27 -9.92 -18.43
N GLN A 18 -7.25 -10.83 -17.46
CA GLN A 18 -7.87 -12.14 -17.54
C GLN A 18 -8.89 -12.30 -16.42
N LEU A 19 -10.04 -12.85 -16.74
CA LEU A 19 -11.10 -13.18 -15.79
C LEU A 19 -11.57 -14.61 -16.06
N ASP A 20 -11.46 -15.47 -15.07
CA ASP A 20 -12.05 -16.79 -15.01
C ASP A 20 -13.11 -16.80 -13.91
N ALA A 21 -14.36 -17.09 -14.25
CA ALA A 21 -15.46 -17.13 -13.30
C ALA A 21 -16.29 -18.39 -13.47
N GLN A 22 -16.76 -18.94 -12.36
CA GLN A 22 -17.66 -20.09 -12.32
C GLN A 22 -18.83 -19.77 -11.40
N VAL A 23 -20.03 -20.14 -11.82
CA VAL A 23 -21.25 -20.04 -11.02
C VAL A 23 -21.85 -21.41 -10.86
N VAL A 24 -21.98 -21.88 -9.61
CA VAL A 24 -22.65 -23.12 -9.23
C VAL A 24 -24.05 -22.78 -8.76
N LYS A 25 -25.07 -23.39 -9.38
CA LYS A 25 -26.48 -22.97 -9.20
C LYS A 25 -27.21 -23.67 -8.06
N GLU A 26 -26.75 -24.84 -7.61
CA GLU A 26 -27.45 -25.63 -6.59
C GLU A 26 -26.53 -26.01 -5.41
N PRO A 27 -27.06 -26.07 -4.17
CA PRO A 27 -28.39 -25.64 -3.70
C PRO A 27 -28.52 -24.14 -3.51
N THR A 28 -27.42 -23.40 -3.56
CA THR A 28 -27.36 -21.92 -3.47
C THR A 28 -26.44 -21.41 -4.56
N GLN A 29 -26.84 -20.33 -5.22
CA GLN A 29 -26.00 -19.71 -6.26
C GLN A 29 -24.72 -19.16 -5.65
N ARG A 30 -23.63 -19.86 -5.91
CA ARG A 30 -22.28 -19.47 -5.49
C ARG A 30 -21.44 -19.16 -6.70
N PHE A 31 -20.51 -18.24 -6.55
CA PHE A 31 -19.50 -17.96 -7.56
C PHE A 31 -18.11 -18.12 -7.00
N ILE A 32 -17.17 -18.38 -7.89
CA ILE A 32 -15.72 -18.23 -7.69
C ILE A 32 -15.23 -17.47 -8.91
N ALA A 33 -14.46 -16.42 -8.70
CA ALA A 33 -13.83 -15.65 -9.75
C ALA A 33 -12.35 -15.46 -9.47
N GLU A 34 -11.55 -15.54 -10.51
CA GLU A 34 -10.13 -15.20 -10.48
C GLU A 34 -9.87 -14.12 -11.52
N ILE A 35 -9.27 -13.03 -11.07
CA ILE A 35 -8.99 -11.85 -11.88
C ILE A 35 -7.47 -11.66 -11.86
N GLN A 36 -6.87 -11.53 -13.03
CA GLN A 36 -5.44 -11.26 -13.18
C GLN A 36 -5.24 -10.06 -14.11
N LEU A 37 -4.47 -9.10 -13.66
CA LEU A 37 -3.96 -7.99 -14.46
C LEU A 37 -2.44 -8.15 -14.57
N ALA A 38 -1.93 -8.19 -15.77
CA ALA A 38 -0.50 -8.21 -16.05
C ALA A 38 -0.11 -6.95 -16.81
N ASP A 39 0.94 -6.29 -16.32
CA ASP A 39 1.60 -5.16 -16.96
C ASP A 39 0.67 -3.96 -17.26
N GLY A 40 -0.29 -3.67 -16.38
CA GLY A 40 -1.18 -2.52 -16.48
C GLY A 40 -0.39 -1.20 -16.34
N ASP A 41 -0.71 -0.21 -17.16
CA ASP A 41 -0.09 1.11 -17.11
C ASP A 41 -0.79 2.01 -16.10
N LEU A 42 -0.06 2.42 -15.06
CA LEU A 42 -0.59 3.27 -14.00
C LEU A 42 -1.07 4.64 -14.47
N SER A 43 -0.55 5.14 -15.60
CA SER A 43 -0.97 6.43 -16.14
C SER A 43 -2.45 6.50 -16.51
N HIS A 44 -3.06 5.34 -16.76
CA HIS A 44 -4.50 5.27 -17.04
C HIS A 44 -5.35 5.54 -15.79
N PHE A 45 -4.82 5.27 -14.59
CA PHE A 45 -5.51 5.55 -13.33
C PHE A 45 -5.41 7.03 -12.92
N SER A 46 -4.38 7.76 -13.38
CA SER A 46 -4.23 9.20 -13.13
C SER A 46 -5.36 10.06 -13.70
N ARG A 47 -6.17 9.48 -14.58
CA ARG A 47 -7.34 10.15 -15.17
C ARG A 47 -8.60 10.04 -14.33
N SER A 48 -8.56 9.28 -13.24
CA SER A 48 -9.68 9.21 -12.31
C SER A 48 -9.75 10.49 -11.48
N PRO A 49 -10.92 11.16 -11.37
CA PRO A 49 -11.05 12.36 -10.55
C PRO A 49 -10.75 12.13 -9.07
N GLU A 50 -10.64 10.88 -8.65
CA GLU A 50 -10.41 10.47 -7.28
C GLU A 50 -8.91 10.30 -6.94
N ILE A 51 -8.07 10.19 -7.96
CA ILE A 51 -6.62 10.10 -7.82
C ILE A 51 -6.05 11.38 -8.44
N SER A 52 -5.89 12.40 -7.61
CA SER A 52 -5.17 13.60 -8.01
C SER A 52 -3.68 13.29 -7.94
N GLY A 53 -2.99 13.41 -9.07
CA GLY A 53 -1.56 13.22 -9.16
C GLY A 53 -1.14 12.43 -10.39
N ARG A 54 0.11 12.55 -10.74
CA ARG A 54 0.71 11.84 -11.87
C ARG A 54 1.21 10.50 -11.40
N LEU A 55 0.53 9.42 -11.80
CA LEU A 55 0.98 8.06 -11.56
C LEU A 55 1.64 7.52 -12.83
N THR A 56 2.84 7.02 -12.74
CA THR A 56 3.50 6.29 -13.83
C THR A 56 4.03 4.96 -13.34
N GLY A 57 4.32 4.04 -14.26
CA GLY A 57 4.82 2.71 -13.93
C GLY A 57 3.88 1.60 -14.34
N ARG A 58 4.14 0.40 -13.84
CA ARG A 58 3.43 -0.82 -14.19
C ARG A 58 2.79 -1.47 -12.98
N ALA A 59 1.61 -2.04 -13.17
CA ALA A 59 0.85 -2.76 -12.15
C ALA A 59 0.59 -4.20 -12.57
N ASP A 60 0.84 -5.12 -11.66
CA ASP A 60 0.38 -6.49 -11.73
C ASP A 60 -0.57 -6.73 -10.55
N ALA A 61 -1.66 -7.44 -10.78
CA ALA A 61 -2.59 -7.80 -9.72
C ALA A 61 -3.17 -9.17 -9.98
N TRP A 62 -3.45 -9.90 -8.91
CA TRP A 62 -4.31 -11.07 -8.97
C TRP A 62 -5.25 -11.05 -7.76
N ILE A 63 -6.49 -11.45 -7.98
CA ILE A 63 -7.52 -11.53 -6.95
C ILE A 63 -8.33 -12.80 -7.21
N ARG A 64 -8.50 -13.61 -6.16
CA ARG A 64 -9.42 -14.72 -6.14
C ARG A 64 -10.50 -14.44 -5.12
N ILE A 65 -11.75 -14.47 -5.53
CA ILE A 65 -12.91 -14.16 -4.71
C ILE A 65 -14.03 -15.19 -4.95
N GLY A 66 -14.76 -15.50 -3.91
CA GLY A 66 -15.94 -16.36 -4.03
C GLY A 66 -16.95 -16.04 -2.94
N GLY A 67 -18.17 -16.49 -3.14
CA GLY A 67 -19.27 -16.26 -2.21
C GLY A 67 -20.61 -16.58 -2.86
N LYS A 68 -21.69 -16.09 -2.26
CA LYS A 68 -23.03 -16.15 -2.83
C LYS A 68 -23.28 -14.91 -3.70
N LEU A 69 -24.06 -15.08 -4.76
CA LEU A 69 -24.40 -13.95 -5.64
C LEU A 69 -25.36 -12.95 -5.00
N ASP A 70 -26.11 -13.38 -4.01
CA ASP A 70 -27.16 -12.60 -3.36
C ASP A 70 -26.69 -11.79 -2.14
N GLY A 71 -25.39 -11.83 -1.80
CA GLY A 71 -24.95 -11.11 -0.63
C GLY A 71 -23.45 -10.96 -0.47
N VAL A 72 -22.99 -9.71 -0.46
CA VAL A 72 -21.58 -9.31 -0.24
C VAL A 72 -21.05 -9.85 1.08
N HIS A 73 -21.89 -9.95 2.11
CA HIS A 73 -21.52 -10.48 3.44
C HIS A 73 -20.97 -11.92 3.41
N THR A 74 -21.17 -12.64 2.31
CA THR A 74 -20.65 -14.01 2.12
C THR A 74 -19.34 -14.04 1.35
N TRP A 75 -18.88 -12.91 0.83
CA TRP A 75 -17.70 -12.85 -0.03
C TRP A 75 -16.44 -13.06 0.79
N GLN A 76 -15.59 -13.92 0.25
CA GLN A 76 -14.26 -14.20 0.79
C GLN A 76 -13.28 -14.31 -0.35
N GLY A 77 -12.09 -13.80 -0.12
CA GLY A 77 -11.07 -13.84 -1.15
C GLY A 77 -9.71 -13.41 -0.64
N ASN A 78 -8.75 -13.51 -1.53
CA ASN A 78 -7.39 -13.03 -1.31
C ASN A 78 -6.80 -12.55 -2.63
N GLY A 79 -5.75 -11.77 -2.54
CA GLY A 79 -5.08 -11.27 -3.72
C GLY A 79 -3.80 -10.54 -3.38
N GLN A 80 -3.14 -10.07 -4.43
CA GLN A 80 -1.92 -9.30 -4.33
C GLN A 80 -1.89 -8.24 -5.43
N VAL A 81 -1.37 -7.07 -5.08
CA VAL A 81 -1.07 -5.99 -6.02
C VAL A 81 0.41 -5.69 -5.94
N ARG A 82 1.07 -5.57 -7.09
CA ARG A 82 2.46 -5.15 -7.22
C ARG A 82 2.56 -3.99 -8.17
N LEU A 83 3.21 -2.92 -7.73
CA LEU A 83 3.57 -1.80 -8.60
C LEU A 83 5.07 -1.86 -8.85
N ARG A 84 5.48 -1.68 -10.10
CA ARG A 84 6.87 -1.73 -10.54
C ARG A 84 7.24 -0.42 -11.22
N THR A 85 8.44 0.07 -10.98
CA THR A 85 8.92 1.33 -11.54
C THR A 85 7.86 2.44 -11.40
N ALA A 86 7.18 2.43 -10.26
CA ALA A 86 6.06 3.31 -10.03
C ALA A 86 6.55 4.65 -9.48
N ASP A 87 6.24 5.72 -10.18
CA ASP A 87 6.27 7.05 -9.61
C ASP A 87 4.88 7.33 -9.02
N ILE A 88 4.81 7.24 -7.71
CA ILE A 88 3.59 7.46 -6.91
C ILE A 88 3.74 8.69 -6.00
N ASP A 89 4.77 9.49 -6.22
CA ASP A 89 5.15 10.62 -5.36
C ASP A 89 4.05 11.69 -5.26
N GLU A 90 3.21 11.80 -6.28
CA GLU A 90 2.06 12.71 -6.30
C GLU A 90 0.77 12.06 -5.75
N ALA A 91 0.78 10.76 -5.39
CA ALA A 91 -0.39 10.15 -4.77
C ALA A 91 -0.72 10.84 -3.43
N PRO A 92 -1.99 11.17 -3.14
CA PRO A 92 -2.37 11.96 -1.96
C PRO A 92 -1.81 11.40 -0.64
N LEU A 93 -1.82 10.10 -0.48
CA LEU A 93 -1.23 9.42 0.68
C LEU A 93 0.28 9.65 0.76
N ILE A 94 1.00 9.50 -0.34
CA ILE A 94 2.46 9.66 -0.38
C ILE A 94 2.87 11.11 -0.15
N VAL A 95 2.16 12.06 -0.78
CA VAL A 95 2.37 13.50 -0.55
C VAL A 95 2.20 13.84 0.93
N ALA A 96 1.15 13.33 1.56
CA ALA A 96 0.88 13.63 2.96
C ALA A 96 1.93 12.97 3.89
N VAL A 97 2.33 11.72 3.65
CA VAL A 97 3.42 11.06 4.39
C VAL A 97 4.74 11.82 4.20
N ARG A 98 5.04 12.25 2.97
CA ARG A 98 6.24 13.02 2.65
C ARG A 98 6.33 14.33 3.44
N ASN A 99 5.21 15.00 3.64
CA ASN A 99 5.17 16.26 4.40
C ASN A 99 5.42 16.07 5.91
N LEU A 100 5.28 14.85 6.42
CA LEU A 100 5.55 14.52 7.84
C LEU A 100 7.01 14.13 8.11
N VAL A 101 7.75 13.75 7.08
CA VAL A 101 9.15 13.30 7.22
C VAL A 101 10.10 14.38 6.70
N PRO A 102 10.96 15.00 7.57
CA PRO A 102 11.97 15.95 7.13
C PRO A 102 12.92 15.32 6.11
N ARG A 103 13.07 15.93 4.93
CA ARG A 103 14.04 15.48 3.92
C ARG A 103 15.33 16.31 4.01
N PRO A 104 16.50 15.66 3.98
CA PRO A 104 17.73 16.30 3.56
C PRO A 104 17.79 16.28 2.03
N GLU A 105 17.67 17.42 1.37
CA GLU A 105 17.87 17.74 -0.05
C GLU A 105 16.99 17.01 -1.10
N PRO A 106 16.74 17.64 -2.25
CA PRO A 106 15.94 17.04 -3.32
C PRO A 106 16.70 15.84 -3.92
N VAL A 107 16.12 14.67 -3.74
CA VAL A 107 16.60 13.41 -4.33
C VAL A 107 15.95 13.28 -5.71
N PRO A 108 16.67 12.84 -6.76
CA PRO A 108 16.16 12.72 -8.13
C PRO A 108 14.98 11.72 -8.21
N GLU A 109 14.25 11.80 -9.31
CA GLU A 109 13.05 10.99 -9.62
C GLU A 109 13.13 9.54 -9.15
N HIS A 110 12.19 9.14 -8.30
CA HIS A 110 12.25 7.91 -7.55
C HIS A 110 11.40 6.82 -8.17
N THR A 111 12.05 5.72 -8.45
CA THR A 111 11.40 4.48 -8.83
C THR A 111 11.03 3.74 -7.55
N SER A 112 9.76 3.71 -7.22
CA SER A 112 9.29 2.92 -6.09
C SER A 112 8.72 1.57 -6.55
N SER A 113 8.84 0.57 -5.70
CA SER A 113 8.11 -0.69 -5.83
C SER A 113 7.15 -0.83 -4.67
N THR A 114 5.93 -1.24 -4.97
CA THR A 114 4.90 -1.45 -3.94
C THR A 114 4.38 -2.88 -4.04
N GLU A 115 4.23 -3.52 -2.90
CA GLU A 115 3.63 -4.84 -2.78
C GLU A 115 2.56 -4.80 -1.70
N ILE A 116 1.34 -5.24 -2.05
CA ILE A 116 0.21 -5.27 -1.15
C ILE A 116 -0.42 -6.65 -1.21
N ASP A 117 -0.46 -7.35 -0.07
CA ASP A 117 -1.25 -8.57 0.09
C ASP A 117 -2.59 -8.20 0.70
N LEU A 118 -3.65 -8.75 0.15
CA LEU A 118 -4.99 -8.42 0.59
C LEU A 118 -5.85 -9.67 0.84
N ARG A 119 -6.79 -9.52 1.76
CA ARG A 119 -7.85 -10.47 2.05
C ARG A 119 -9.20 -9.77 1.97
N ILE A 120 -10.16 -10.41 1.32
CA ILE A 120 -11.54 -9.91 1.20
C ILE A 120 -12.40 -10.69 2.18
N VAL A 121 -13.12 -9.98 3.03
CA VAL A 121 -14.08 -10.53 3.99
C VAL A 121 -15.31 -9.64 3.98
N ALA A 122 -16.39 -10.13 3.41
CA ALA A 122 -17.62 -9.38 3.19
C ALA A 122 -17.36 -8.11 2.35
N ASP A 123 -17.71 -6.96 2.87
CA ASP A 123 -17.51 -5.63 2.27
C ASP A 123 -16.16 -4.99 2.63
N HIS A 124 -15.29 -5.70 3.36
CA HIS A 124 -14.00 -5.22 3.79
C HIS A 124 -12.85 -5.89 3.01
N ILE A 125 -11.90 -5.08 2.61
CA ILE A 125 -10.62 -5.50 2.04
C ILE A 125 -9.56 -5.24 3.10
N GLN A 126 -9.10 -6.31 3.74
CA GLN A 126 -8.00 -6.26 4.69
C GLN A 126 -6.69 -6.20 3.90
N LEU A 127 -5.89 -5.17 4.10
CA LEU A 127 -4.56 -5.01 3.55
C LEU A 127 -3.59 -5.59 4.58
N GLU A 128 -3.31 -6.89 4.46
CA GLU A 128 -2.55 -7.65 5.47
C GLU A 128 -1.09 -7.23 5.52
N ARG A 129 -0.56 -6.86 4.37
CA ARG A 129 0.80 -6.34 4.22
C ARG A 129 0.82 -5.26 3.15
N ILE A 130 1.34 -4.12 3.53
CA ILE A 130 1.67 -3.02 2.63
C ILE A 130 3.16 -2.83 2.74
N HIS A 131 3.87 -2.89 1.62
CA HIS A 131 5.30 -2.64 1.56
C HIS A 131 5.60 -1.73 0.37
N ILE A 132 5.99 -0.50 0.67
CA ILE A 132 6.37 0.52 -0.32
C ILE A 132 7.86 0.77 -0.15
N ARG A 133 8.65 0.48 -1.18
CA ARG A 133 10.09 0.73 -1.21
C ARG A 133 10.34 1.96 -2.06
N GLY A 134 10.88 3.00 -1.45
CA GLY A 134 11.43 4.17 -2.13
C GLY A 134 12.93 4.23 -1.92
N ASP A 135 13.62 5.08 -2.66
CA ASP A 135 15.09 5.20 -2.60
C ASP A 135 15.58 5.75 -1.25
N ALA A 136 14.84 6.64 -0.63
CA ALA A 136 15.22 7.26 0.64
C ALA A 136 14.46 6.71 1.84
N LEU A 137 13.26 6.19 1.65
CA LEU A 137 12.37 5.77 2.72
C LEU A 137 11.47 4.64 2.23
N SER A 138 11.35 3.62 3.05
CA SER A 138 10.38 2.57 2.85
C SER A 138 9.24 2.68 3.86
N LEU A 139 8.03 2.26 3.46
CA LEU A 139 6.87 2.18 4.33
C LEU A 139 6.42 0.73 4.43
N GLU A 140 6.15 0.29 5.65
CA GLU A 140 5.57 -1.02 5.92
C GLU A 140 4.34 -0.86 6.79
N GLY A 141 3.33 -1.68 6.58
CA GLY A 141 2.16 -1.64 7.43
C GLY A 141 1.03 -2.54 6.99
N SER A 142 -0.13 -2.24 7.54
CA SER A 142 -1.37 -2.96 7.27
C SER A 142 -2.58 -2.05 7.53
N GLY A 143 -3.76 -2.56 7.24
CA GLY A 143 -4.99 -1.83 7.49
C GLY A 143 -6.18 -2.47 6.79
N TRP A 144 -7.18 -1.65 6.50
CA TRP A 144 -8.35 -2.09 5.76
C TRP A 144 -8.94 -0.96 4.90
N MET A 145 -9.70 -1.35 3.92
CA MET A 145 -10.54 -0.51 3.10
C MET A 145 -11.90 -1.19 2.94
N ASN A 146 -12.99 -0.43 2.90
CA ASN A 146 -14.32 -0.95 2.57
C ASN A 146 -14.71 -0.62 1.11
N LEU A 147 -15.85 -1.15 0.66
CA LEU A 147 -16.36 -0.87 -0.68
C LEU A 147 -16.81 0.58 -0.87
N ASP A 148 -17.08 1.30 0.22
CA ASP A 148 -17.40 2.74 0.22
C ASP A 148 -16.14 3.61 0.16
N ARG A 149 -14.95 2.98 0.03
CA ARG A 149 -13.64 3.64 -0.07
C ARG A 149 -13.22 4.39 1.19
N GLU A 150 -13.74 4.00 2.32
CA GLU A 150 -13.18 4.38 3.61
C GLU A 150 -11.95 3.52 3.87
N ILE A 151 -10.91 4.14 4.42
CA ILE A 151 -9.63 3.50 4.72
C ILE A 151 -9.25 3.71 6.18
N ASN A 152 -8.53 2.74 6.71
CA ASN A 152 -7.84 2.86 7.99
C ASN A 152 -6.53 2.06 7.88
N LEU A 153 -5.41 2.77 7.77
CA LEU A 153 -4.09 2.17 7.59
C LEU A 153 -3.18 2.60 8.73
N ARG A 154 -2.33 1.67 9.14
CA ARG A 154 -1.23 1.94 10.04
C ARG A 154 0.07 1.58 9.34
N LEU A 155 0.87 2.58 9.08
CA LEU A 155 2.12 2.47 8.35
C LEU A 155 3.29 2.86 9.26
N TYR A 156 4.44 2.28 9.01
CA TYR A 156 5.68 2.58 9.69
C TYR A 156 6.74 2.98 8.67
N THR A 157 7.47 4.03 8.95
CA THR A 157 8.65 4.36 8.16
C THR A 157 9.79 3.41 8.52
N VAL A 158 10.44 2.85 7.51
CA VAL A 158 11.59 1.95 7.66
C VAL A 158 12.78 2.54 6.91
N VAL A 159 13.89 2.69 7.61
CA VAL A 159 15.14 3.21 7.00
C VAL A 159 16.09 2.05 6.75
N GLY A 160 16.63 1.96 5.53
CA GLY A 160 17.63 0.97 5.16
C GLY A 160 18.98 1.23 5.84
N ARG A 161 19.69 0.15 6.22
CA ARG A 161 21.02 0.27 6.86
C ARG A 161 22.06 0.93 5.97
N ASP A 162 21.93 0.80 4.65
CA ASP A 162 22.93 1.26 3.68
C ASP A 162 22.70 2.69 3.18
N GLU A 163 21.49 3.23 3.42
CA GLU A 163 21.09 4.54 2.92
C GLU A 163 21.44 5.69 3.85
N ILE A 164 21.84 5.39 5.11
CA ILE A 164 22.19 6.40 6.10
C ILE A 164 23.66 6.78 5.95
N ARG A 165 23.92 7.89 5.25
CA ARG A 165 25.25 8.44 5.05
C ARG A 165 25.82 9.20 6.24
N VAL A 166 25.00 9.46 7.27
CA VAL A 166 25.42 10.19 8.48
C VAL A 166 25.87 9.21 9.56
N PRO A 167 27.16 9.16 9.94
CA PRO A 167 27.69 8.18 10.90
C PRO A 167 26.99 8.16 12.25
N LEU A 168 26.54 9.33 12.72
CA LEU A 168 25.85 9.48 14.00
C LEU A 168 24.46 8.81 13.99
N VAL A 169 23.71 8.99 12.90
CA VAL A 169 22.38 8.38 12.70
C VAL A 169 22.51 6.87 12.56
N LYS A 170 23.60 6.38 11.97
CA LYS A 170 23.91 4.95 11.84
C LYS A 170 24.11 4.27 13.20
N ALA A 171 24.75 4.93 14.16
CA ALA A 171 24.96 4.42 15.51
C ALA A 171 23.64 4.33 16.31
N VAL A 172 22.80 5.34 16.20
CA VAL A 172 21.47 5.38 16.87
C VAL A 172 20.53 4.31 16.34
N LEU A 173 20.48 4.11 15.02
CA LEU A 173 19.62 3.11 14.39
C LEU A 173 20.17 1.67 14.48
N ALA A 174 21.41 1.49 14.90
CA ALA A 174 21.96 0.16 15.18
C ALA A 174 21.40 -0.43 16.50
N GLU A 175 21.04 0.42 17.45
CA GLU A 175 20.46 0.05 18.76
C GLU A 175 18.92 0.18 18.79
N ALA A 176 18.35 1.15 18.05
CA ALA A 176 16.92 1.39 18.00
C ALA A 176 16.23 0.57 16.90
N SER A 177 14.93 0.39 17.05
CA SER A 177 14.05 -0.15 16.01
C SER A 177 14.26 0.58 14.69
N ARG A 178 14.29 -0.14 13.56
CA ARG A 178 14.36 0.44 12.20
C ARG A 178 13.17 1.32 11.83
N ARG A 179 12.15 1.33 12.68
CA ARG A 179 10.92 2.10 12.51
C ARG A 179 11.07 3.44 13.21
N LEU A 180 10.92 4.53 12.45
CA LEU A 180 11.08 5.88 12.97
C LEU A 180 9.76 6.54 13.35
N LEU A 181 8.75 6.39 12.52
CA LEU A 181 7.45 7.01 12.69
C LEU A 181 6.34 5.99 12.48
N GLU A 182 5.32 6.07 13.29
CA GLU A 182 4.02 5.47 13.02
C GLU A 182 3.14 6.51 12.33
N ILE A 183 2.53 6.14 11.22
CA ILE A 183 1.66 6.96 10.40
C ILE A 183 0.30 6.30 10.37
N ASN A 184 -0.71 6.98 10.89
CA ASN A 184 -2.08 6.54 10.86
C ASN A 184 -2.82 7.31 9.78
N VAL A 185 -3.50 6.59 8.90
CA VAL A 185 -4.30 7.11 7.79
C VAL A 185 -5.73 6.65 7.97
N ALA A 186 -6.68 7.57 8.00
CA ALA A 186 -8.09 7.26 8.16
C ALA A 186 -8.95 8.10 7.22
N GLY A 187 -10.23 7.78 7.12
CA GLY A 187 -11.22 8.52 6.34
C GLY A 187 -11.37 8.02 4.92
N SER A 188 -11.64 8.89 3.97
CA SER A 188 -11.88 8.53 2.57
C SER A 188 -10.57 8.41 1.78
N LEU A 189 -10.49 7.44 0.88
CA LEU A 189 -9.35 7.28 -0.04
C LEU A 189 -9.07 8.55 -0.87
N ALA A 190 -10.11 9.30 -1.24
CA ALA A 190 -9.98 10.54 -2.00
C ALA A 190 -9.50 11.73 -1.14
N LYS A 191 -9.77 11.70 0.16
CA LYS A 191 -9.38 12.75 1.12
C LYS A 191 -8.96 12.10 2.44
N PRO A 192 -7.76 11.50 2.50
CA PRO A 192 -7.30 10.85 3.70
C PRO A 192 -6.92 11.85 4.79
N GLU A 193 -7.25 11.51 6.03
CA GLU A 193 -6.79 12.19 7.24
C GLU A 193 -5.55 11.45 7.74
N ILE A 194 -4.44 12.16 7.91
CA ILE A 194 -3.16 11.57 8.26
C ILE A 194 -2.64 12.18 9.54
N SER A 195 -2.23 11.32 10.46
CA SER A 195 -1.52 11.69 11.68
C SER A 195 -0.24 10.87 11.83
N SER A 196 0.76 11.42 12.49
CA SER A 196 1.99 10.71 12.76
C SER A 196 2.37 10.82 14.24
N THR A 197 2.99 9.77 14.74
CA THR A 197 3.52 9.71 16.10
C THR A 197 4.95 9.17 16.03
N ALA A 198 5.91 9.86 16.66
CA ALA A 198 7.24 9.31 16.86
C ALA A 198 7.15 8.08 17.76
N LEU A 199 7.90 7.05 17.45
CA LEU A 199 7.91 5.84 18.30
C LEU A 199 8.64 6.17 19.61
N PRO A 200 8.10 5.81 20.78
CA PRO A 200 8.66 6.16 22.10
C PRO A 200 10.12 5.73 22.29
N GLU A 201 10.53 4.61 21.72
CA GLU A 201 11.91 4.10 21.78
C GLU A 201 12.93 5.03 21.11
N LEU A 202 12.48 5.88 20.20
CA LEU A 202 13.31 6.88 19.51
C LEU A 202 13.40 8.18 20.29
N ASP A 203 12.34 8.55 20.97
CA ASP A 203 12.31 9.81 21.75
C ASP A 203 13.34 9.75 22.89
N ASP A 204 13.39 8.66 23.64
CA ASP A 204 14.38 8.42 24.69
C ASP A 204 15.83 8.37 24.15
N THR A 205 16.03 7.78 22.97
CA THR A 205 17.37 7.66 22.39
C THR A 205 17.85 8.98 21.81
N LEU A 206 16.98 9.74 21.15
CA LEU A 206 17.28 11.08 20.64
C LEU A 206 17.55 12.06 21.78
N GLN A 207 16.79 12.01 22.86
CA GLN A 207 17.02 12.83 24.05
C GLN A 207 18.38 12.53 24.70
N ARG A 208 18.76 11.26 24.83
CA ARG A 208 20.10 10.87 25.34
C ARG A 208 21.23 11.41 24.48
N ILE A 209 21.08 11.37 23.14
CA ILE A 209 22.10 11.89 22.23
C ILE A 209 22.20 13.41 22.29
N LEU A 210 21.07 14.11 22.36
CA LEU A 210 21.08 15.57 22.50
C LEU A 210 21.75 15.98 23.79
N VAL A 211 21.47 15.30 24.90
CA VAL A 211 22.14 15.55 26.20
C VAL A 211 23.65 15.25 26.13
N ASP A 212 24.06 14.17 25.45
CA ASP A 212 25.49 13.83 25.27
C ASP A 212 26.24 14.85 24.39
N LEU A 213 25.58 15.42 23.41
CA LEU A 213 26.15 16.46 22.54
C LEU A 213 26.27 17.81 23.27
N GLU A 214 25.34 18.15 24.15
CA GLU A 214 25.43 19.35 24.98
C GLU A 214 26.54 19.23 26.03
N ASN A 215 26.74 18.06 26.63
CA ASN A 215 27.77 17.80 27.62
C ASN A 215 29.20 17.70 27.04
N ARG A 216 29.36 17.65 25.73
CA ARG A 216 30.67 17.64 25.04
C ARG A 216 31.11 19.02 24.52
N ARG A 217 30.33 20.08 24.78
CA ARG A 217 30.68 21.46 24.51
C ARG A 217 31.18 22.14 25.78
#